data_091993f808cb6f9a8eb081012f2d8171
#
_entry.id   091993f808cb6f9a8eb081012f2d8171
#
_cell.length_a   1.000
_cell.length_b   1.000
_cell.length_c   1.000
_cell.angle_alpha   90.00
_cell.angle_beta   90.00
_cell.angle_gamma   90.00
#
_symmetry.space_group_name_H-M   'P 1'
#
loop_
_entity.id
_entity.type
_entity.pdbx_description
1 polymer ?
#
loop_
_entity_poly.entity_id
_entity_poly.type
_entity_poly.pdbx_seq_one_letter_code
_entity_poly.pdbx_strand_id
1 'polypeptide(L)'
;MRGKTLLAPSLLSADLMNMQSSILSLEGEHDWLHVDVMDGGFVPNITFGPGFVGALRGAFPDEVLDVHLMIEQPSRMVDAFITAGADYLTVHAEADHHVHRTLSRIRENERKAGVSINPGTSEEIIRPLLPFVDMVLVMSVNPGFGGQTFIGTMMEKVTALARWRAALGLSFLIEIDGGVGRQNAAMAARGGCDVLVMGSAVFGTPDPASTLREIRNIVEEADERA
;
A
#
# COMPACT_ATOMS: atom_id res chain seq x y z
N MET A 1 17.68 10.78 9.74
CA MET A 1 16.33 11.11 10.24
C MET A 1 15.36 10.37 9.35
N ARG A 2 14.38 9.70 9.92
CA ARG A 2 13.29 9.05 9.20
C ARG A 2 12.40 10.13 8.58
N GLY A 3 11.86 9.91 7.39
CA GLY A 3 10.89 10.82 6.78
C GLY A 3 9.55 10.80 7.55
N LYS A 4 8.65 11.72 7.22
CA LYS A 4 7.27 11.74 7.71
C LYS A 4 6.55 10.45 7.29
N THR A 5 5.79 9.82 8.20
CA THR A 5 4.93 8.68 7.85
C THR A 5 3.77 9.16 6.96
N LEU A 6 3.57 8.47 5.83
CA LEU A 6 2.58 8.80 4.80
C LEU A 6 1.24 8.09 5.06
N LEU A 7 0.14 8.75 4.74
CA LEU A 7 -1.22 8.24 4.86
C LEU A 7 -1.79 7.95 3.48
N ALA A 8 -2.18 6.69 3.24
CA ALA A 8 -2.71 6.20 1.97
C ALA A 8 -4.12 5.61 2.15
N PRO A 9 -5.20 6.40 2.02
CA PRO A 9 -6.56 5.87 2.04
C PRO A 9 -6.79 4.86 0.90
N SER A 10 -7.28 3.64 1.26
CA SER A 10 -7.65 2.62 0.26
C SER A 10 -9.03 2.90 -0.31
N LEU A 11 -9.08 3.08 -1.63
CA LEU A 11 -10.31 3.32 -2.38
C LEU A 11 -11.26 2.11 -2.41
N LEU A 12 -10.80 0.93 -1.97
CA LEU A 12 -11.64 -0.26 -1.81
C LEU A 12 -12.81 -0.02 -0.85
N SER A 13 -12.66 0.88 0.13
CA SER A 13 -13.68 1.21 1.13
C SER A 13 -14.44 2.50 0.84
N ALA A 14 -14.16 3.16 -0.27
CA ALA A 14 -14.87 4.36 -0.71
C ALA A 14 -16.25 4.03 -1.29
N ASP A 15 -17.10 5.04 -1.48
CA ASP A 15 -18.36 4.87 -2.21
C ASP A 15 -18.06 4.69 -3.70
N LEU A 16 -18.19 3.45 -4.19
CA LEU A 16 -17.86 3.09 -5.57
C LEU A 16 -18.75 3.80 -6.60
N MET A 17 -19.99 4.20 -6.22
CA MET A 17 -20.90 4.94 -7.10
C MET A 17 -20.60 6.44 -7.13
N ASN A 18 -19.86 6.95 -6.14
CA ASN A 18 -19.48 8.35 -5.97
C ASN A 18 -18.00 8.52 -5.64
N MET A 19 -17.14 7.77 -6.34
CA MET A 19 -15.69 7.70 -6.08
C MET A 19 -15.02 9.08 -6.03
N GLN A 20 -15.31 9.93 -7.02
CA GLN A 20 -14.75 11.28 -7.06
C GLN A 20 -15.11 12.09 -5.81
N SER A 21 -16.39 12.04 -5.38
CA SER A 21 -16.82 12.72 -4.16
C SER A 21 -16.16 12.17 -2.90
N SER A 22 -15.95 10.84 -2.86
CA SER A 22 -15.22 10.20 -1.76
C SER A 22 -13.78 10.67 -1.68
N ILE A 23 -13.08 10.79 -2.81
CA ILE A 23 -11.70 11.31 -2.82
C ILE A 23 -11.68 12.80 -2.41
N LEU A 24 -12.58 13.60 -2.94
CA LEU A 24 -12.68 15.03 -2.57
C LEU A 24 -13.02 15.23 -1.08
N SER A 25 -13.72 14.30 -0.45
CA SER A 25 -14.03 14.36 1.00
C SER A 25 -12.81 14.16 1.91
N LEU A 26 -11.67 13.74 1.35
CA LEU A 26 -10.39 13.65 2.08
C LEU A 26 -9.73 15.04 2.27
N GLU A 27 -10.19 16.08 1.56
CA GLU A 27 -9.73 17.49 1.66
C GLU A 27 -8.21 17.67 1.55
N GLY A 28 -7.50 16.73 0.87
CA GLY A 28 -6.04 16.76 0.75
C GLY A 28 -5.28 16.36 2.02
N GLU A 29 -5.96 15.76 3.00
CA GLU A 29 -5.33 15.31 4.26
C GLU A 29 -4.57 13.97 4.10
N HIS A 30 -4.60 13.38 2.91
CA HIS A 30 -3.84 12.19 2.53
C HIS A 30 -2.56 12.55 1.78
N ASP A 31 -1.65 11.59 1.69
CA ASP A 31 -0.42 11.73 0.91
C ASP A 31 -0.49 10.93 -0.41
N TRP A 32 -1.15 9.77 -0.42
CA TRP A 32 -1.33 8.88 -1.57
C TRP A 32 -2.76 8.36 -1.67
N LEU A 33 -3.16 7.86 -2.84
CA LEU A 33 -4.38 7.09 -3.02
C LEU A 33 -4.01 5.62 -3.27
N HIS A 34 -4.45 4.71 -2.40
CA HIS A 34 -4.20 3.28 -2.51
C HIS A 34 -5.31 2.57 -3.29
N VAL A 35 -4.93 1.81 -4.31
CA VAL A 35 -5.87 1.13 -5.23
C VAL A 35 -5.66 -0.38 -5.17
N ASP A 36 -6.58 -1.08 -4.52
CA ASP A 36 -6.58 -2.55 -4.38
C ASP A 36 -7.17 -3.23 -5.62
N VAL A 37 -6.31 -3.76 -6.48
CA VAL A 37 -6.70 -4.48 -7.71
C VAL A 37 -6.78 -5.98 -7.43
N MET A 38 -7.95 -6.58 -7.70
CA MET A 38 -8.24 -7.98 -7.45
C MET A 38 -8.88 -8.63 -8.68
N ASP A 39 -8.50 -9.86 -9.01
CA ASP A 39 -8.89 -10.57 -10.22
C ASP A 39 -9.83 -11.79 -10.01
N GLY A 40 -10.13 -12.12 -8.76
CA GLY A 40 -10.93 -13.31 -8.41
C GLY A 40 -10.14 -14.63 -8.48
N GLY A 41 -8.87 -14.59 -8.87
CA GLY A 41 -7.96 -15.74 -8.92
C GLY A 41 -7.04 -15.78 -7.70
N PHE A 42 -6.22 -14.75 -7.52
CA PHE A 42 -5.31 -14.64 -6.38
C PHE A 42 -6.06 -14.44 -5.06
N VAL A 43 -7.15 -13.67 -5.08
CA VAL A 43 -8.07 -13.45 -3.95
C VAL A 43 -9.52 -13.66 -4.39
N PRO A 44 -10.43 -14.07 -3.48
CA PRO A 44 -11.83 -14.39 -3.84
C PRO A 44 -12.71 -13.12 -3.96
N ASN A 45 -12.22 -12.13 -4.68
CA ASN A 45 -12.92 -10.87 -4.96
C ASN A 45 -12.44 -10.27 -6.28
N ILE A 46 -13.24 -9.43 -6.92
CA ILE A 46 -12.92 -8.67 -8.13
C ILE A 46 -13.19 -7.20 -7.85
N THR A 47 -12.24 -6.31 -8.17
CA THR A 47 -12.37 -4.89 -7.87
C THR A 47 -12.10 -4.00 -9.09
N PHE A 48 -10.90 -3.47 -9.20
CA PHE A 48 -10.50 -2.45 -10.16
C PHE A 48 -9.60 -3.01 -11.24
N GLY A 49 -9.49 -2.28 -12.35
CA GLY A 49 -8.57 -2.61 -13.43
C GLY A 49 -7.84 -1.37 -13.96
N PRO A 50 -7.01 -1.52 -15.02
CA PRO A 50 -6.24 -0.40 -15.58
C PRO A 50 -7.10 0.78 -16.03
N GLY A 51 -8.33 0.52 -16.51
CA GLY A 51 -9.27 1.58 -16.89
C GLY A 51 -9.67 2.48 -15.73
N PHE A 52 -9.84 1.92 -14.53
CA PHE A 52 -10.11 2.69 -13.32
C PHE A 52 -8.91 3.56 -12.92
N VAL A 53 -7.69 2.99 -12.92
CA VAL A 53 -6.45 3.74 -12.64
C VAL A 53 -6.27 4.89 -13.64
N GLY A 54 -6.54 4.65 -14.93
CA GLY A 54 -6.50 5.70 -15.95
C GLY A 54 -7.53 6.80 -15.74
N ALA A 55 -8.74 6.46 -15.29
CA ALA A 55 -9.77 7.44 -14.94
C ALA A 55 -9.36 8.28 -13.72
N LEU A 56 -8.78 7.65 -12.68
CA LEU A 56 -8.22 8.36 -11.52
C LEU A 56 -7.12 9.35 -11.95
N ARG A 57 -6.15 8.89 -12.74
CA ARG A 57 -5.06 9.75 -13.26
C ARG A 57 -5.60 10.93 -14.06
N GLY A 58 -6.65 10.72 -14.87
CA GLY A 58 -7.30 11.79 -15.63
C GLY A 58 -8.02 12.81 -14.77
N ALA A 59 -8.66 12.36 -13.68
CA ALA A 59 -9.41 13.22 -12.75
C ALA A 59 -8.52 13.91 -11.70
N PHE A 60 -7.43 13.23 -11.31
CA PHE A 60 -6.51 13.65 -10.24
C PHE A 60 -5.06 13.52 -10.73
N PRO A 61 -4.60 14.42 -11.61
CA PRO A 61 -3.29 14.29 -12.29
C PRO A 61 -2.09 14.39 -11.33
N ASP A 62 -2.23 15.07 -10.21
CA ASP A 62 -1.15 15.36 -9.26
C ASP A 62 -1.10 14.35 -8.09
N GLU A 63 -2.11 13.47 -7.97
CA GLU A 63 -2.15 12.46 -6.90
C GLU A 63 -1.13 11.35 -7.13
N VAL A 64 -0.52 10.85 -6.08
CA VAL A 64 0.29 9.64 -6.12
C VAL A 64 -0.65 8.43 -6.08
N LEU A 65 -0.66 7.65 -7.18
CA LEU A 65 -1.43 6.42 -7.29
C LEU A 65 -0.57 5.21 -6.92
N ASP A 66 -0.83 4.67 -5.74
CA ASP A 66 -0.21 3.45 -5.23
C ASP A 66 -1.13 2.26 -5.55
N VAL A 67 -0.70 1.44 -6.51
CA VAL A 67 -1.51 0.36 -7.09
C VAL A 67 -1.02 -1.00 -6.60
N HIS A 68 -1.83 -1.65 -5.78
CA HIS A 68 -1.57 -2.96 -5.20
C HIS A 68 -2.25 -4.06 -6.01
N LEU A 69 -1.45 -4.92 -6.65
CA LEU A 69 -1.91 -5.98 -7.54
C LEU A 69 -2.05 -7.32 -6.81
N MET A 70 -3.25 -7.61 -6.32
CA MET A 70 -3.68 -8.90 -5.80
C MET A 70 -4.26 -9.76 -6.93
N ILE A 71 -3.43 -10.06 -7.93
CA ILE A 71 -3.82 -10.78 -9.15
C ILE A 71 -2.85 -11.92 -9.45
N GLU A 72 -3.32 -12.97 -10.10
CA GLU A 72 -2.46 -14.04 -10.60
C GLU A 72 -1.60 -13.55 -11.77
N GLN A 73 -0.33 -13.95 -11.79
CA GLN A 73 0.63 -13.64 -12.85
C GLN A 73 0.65 -12.13 -13.22
N PRO A 74 0.93 -11.24 -12.25
CA PRO A 74 0.92 -9.78 -12.47
C PRO A 74 1.83 -9.34 -13.62
N SER A 75 2.86 -10.11 -13.96
CA SER A 75 3.74 -9.89 -15.13
C SER A 75 2.98 -9.70 -16.46
N ARG A 76 1.76 -10.22 -16.56
CA ARG A 76 0.91 -10.05 -17.76
C ARG A 76 0.20 -8.70 -17.80
N MET A 77 0.07 -8.02 -16.68
CA MET A 77 -0.77 -6.82 -16.53
C MET A 77 0.01 -5.55 -16.18
N VAL A 78 1.24 -5.66 -15.67
CA VAL A 78 2.00 -4.49 -15.21
C VAL A 78 2.12 -3.39 -16.27
N ASP A 79 2.33 -3.73 -17.55
CA ASP A 79 2.44 -2.74 -18.62
C ASP A 79 1.13 -1.93 -18.82
N ALA A 80 -0.02 -2.56 -18.62
CA ALA A 80 -1.32 -1.89 -18.70
C ALA A 80 -1.51 -0.89 -17.54
N PHE A 81 -1.09 -1.23 -16.33
CA PHE A 81 -1.14 -0.34 -15.16
C PHE A 81 -0.12 0.79 -15.24
N ILE A 82 1.09 0.52 -15.77
CA ILE A 82 2.09 1.55 -16.08
C ILE A 82 1.51 2.59 -17.03
N THR A 83 0.91 2.12 -18.13
CA THR A 83 0.28 2.98 -19.15
C THR A 83 -0.90 3.76 -18.56
N ALA A 84 -1.66 3.16 -17.66
CA ALA A 84 -2.77 3.81 -16.96
C ALA A 84 -2.32 4.92 -15.99
N GLY A 85 -1.03 5.00 -15.64
CA GLY A 85 -0.48 6.09 -14.84
C GLY A 85 -0.29 5.77 -13.36
N ALA A 86 -0.13 4.49 -12.99
CA ALA A 86 0.32 4.12 -11.64
C ALA A 86 1.70 4.72 -11.35
N ASP A 87 1.92 5.24 -10.14
CA ASP A 87 3.24 5.72 -9.69
C ASP A 87 3.99 4.61 -8.96
N TYR A 88 3.33 3.94 -8.04
CA TYR A 88 3.78 2.70 -7.40
C TYR A 88 2.99 1.51 -7.95
N LEU A 89 3.68 0.41 -8.21
CA LEU A 89 3.08 -0.86 -8.59
C LEU A 89 3.63 -1.95 -7.69
N THR A 90 2.78 -2.46 -6.82
CA THR A 90 3.12 -3.50 -5.84
C THR A 90 2.53 -4.84 -6.27
N VAL A 91 3.40 -5.86 -6.38
CA VAL A 91 3.02 -7.23 -6.75
C VAL A 91 3.31 -8.19 -5.60
N HIS A 92 2.48 -9.20 -5.43
CA HIS A 92 2.71 -10.24 -4.43
C HIS A 92 3.86 -11.17 -4.81
N ALA A 93 4.73 -11.46 -3.86
CA ALA A 93 5.82 -12.43 -4.04
C ALA A 93 5.28 -13.84 -4.35
N GLU A 94 4.06 -14.14 -3.90
CA GLU A 94 3.38 -15.41 -4.11
C GLU A 94 2.68 -15.52 -5.48
N ALA A 95 2.48 -14.41 -6.19
CA ALA A 95 1.64 -14.35 -7.39
C ALA A 95 2.38 -14.58 -8.70
N ASP A 96 3.72 -14.54 -8.71
CA ASP A 96 4.53 -14.67 -9.92
C ASP A 96 5.75 -15.57 -9.69
N HIS A 97 6.04 -16.47 -10.63
CA HIS A 97 7.24 -17.30 -10.58
C HIS A 97 8.54 -16.52 -10.80
N HIS A 98 8.47 -15.37 -11.46
CA HIS A 98 9.61 -14.53 -11.82
C HIS A 98 9.45 -13.09 -11.31
N VAL A 99 9.12 -12.93 -10.03
CA VAL A 99 8.87 -11.62 -9.38
C VAL A 99 9.99 -10.61 -9.70
N HIS A 100 11.27 -11.01 -9.62
CA HIS A 100 12.38 -10.13 -9.95
C HIS A 100 12.25 -9.51 -11.37
N ARG A 101 11.85 -10.30 -12.37
CA ARG A 101 11.67 -9.80 -13.74
C ARG A 101 10.54 -8.76 -13.79
N THR A 102 9.44 -9.02 -13.08
CA THR A 102 8.29 -8.11 -13.00
C THR A 102 8.68 -6.79 -12.34
N LEU A 103 9.40 -6.82 -11.21
CA LEU A 103 9.94 -5.64 -10.54
C LEU A 103 10.90 -4.84 -11.44
N SER A 104 11.81 -5.53 -12.15
CA SER A 104 12.71 -4.87 -13.11
C SER A 104 11.93 -4.18 -14.22
N ARG A 105 10.89 -4.83 -14.77
CA ARG A 105 10.03 -4.27 -15.80
C ARG A 105 9.33 -2.98 -15.36
N ILE A 106 8.83 -2.93 -14.10
CA ILE A 106 8.22 -1.74 -13.52
C ILE A 106 9.24 -0.59 -13.45
N ARG A 107 10.45 -0.85 -12.96
CA ARG A 107 11.51 0.15 -12.80
C ARG A 107 12.07 0.65 -14.14
N GLU A 108 12.20 -0.22 -15.15
CA GLU A 108 12.61 0.14 -16.52
C GLU A 108 11.64 1.13 -17.16
N ASN A 109 10.39 1.19 -16.70
CA ASN A 109 9.38 2.16 -17.13
C ASN A 109 9.26 3.36 -16.17
N GLU A 110 10.30 3.63 -15.37
CA GLU A 110 10.38 4.79 -14.47
C GLU A 110 9.24 4.83 -13.42
N ARG A 111 8.67 3.66 -13.07
CA ARG A 111 7.70 3.51 -12.00
C ARG A 111 8.35 2.88 -10.77
N LYS A 112 7.77 3.14 -9.60
CA LYS A 112 8.23 2.59 -8.34
C LYS A 112 7.76 1.17 -8.18
N ALA A 113 8.69 0.23 -7.99
CA ALA A 113 8.39 -1.18 -7.85
C ALA A 113 8.21 -1.57 -6.38
N GLY A 114 7.07 -2.14 -6.05
CA GLY A 114 6.75 -2.70 -4.74
C GLY A 114 6.65 -4.23 -4.77
N VAL A 115 7.03 -4.87 -3.67
CA VAL A 115 6.76 -6.29 -3.42
C VAL A 115 5.94 -6.46 -2.15
N SER A 116 4.88 -7.27 -2.22
CA SER A 116 4.00 -7.59 -1.09
C SER A 116 4.18 -9.03 -0.62
N ILE A 117 3.91 -9.27 0.67
CA ILE A 117 3.85 -10.59 1.29
C ILE A 117 2.60 -10.75 2.15
N ASN A 118 1.96 -11.92 2.03
CA ASN A 118 0.80 -12.32 2.84
C ASN A 118 1.17 -12.62 4.31
N PRO A 119 0.18 -12.65 5.23
CA PRO A 119 0.45 -12.99 6.63
C PRO A 119 1.15 -14.34 6.82
N GLY A 120 0.79 -15.36 6.02
CA GLY A 120 1.38 -16.70 6.09
C GLY A 120 2.76 -16.85 5.43
N THR A 121 3.26 -15.82 4.74
CA THR A 121 4.53 -15.86 3.99
C THR A 121 5.66 -15.24 4.81
N SER A 122 6.77 -15.94 4.96
CA SER A 122 7.96 -15.39 5.64
C SER A 122 8.58 -14.25 4.83
N GLU A 123 8.97 -13.18 5.52
CA GLU A 123 9.69 -12.05 4.92
C GLU A 123 11.05 -12.43 4.31
N GLU A 124 11.64 -13.54 4.77
CA GLU A 124 12.94 -14.02 4.23
C GLU A 124 12.87 -14.33 2.72
N ILE A 125 11.69 -14.67 2.16
CA ILE A 125 11.57 -14.98 0.73
C ILE A 125 11.82 -13.75 -0.16
N ILE A 126 11.53 -12.55 0.33
CA ILE A 126 11.74 -11.30 -0.40
C ILE A 126 13.10 -10.65 -0.12
N ARG A 127 13.87 -11.18 0.83
CA ARG A 127 15.18 -10.63 1.17
C ARG A 127 16.13 -10.48 -0.02
N PRO A 128 16.22 -11.45 -0.97
CA PRO A 128 17.01 -11.29 -2.19
C PRO A 128 16.49 -10.21 -3.14
N LEU A 129 15.21 -9.80 -3.01
CA LEU A 129 14.57 -8.80 -3.87
C LEU A 129 14.74 -7.37 -3.34
N LEU A 130 15.12 -7.18 -2.08
CA LEU A 130 15.21 -5.85 -1.44
C LEU A 130 16.05 -4.81 -2.20
N PRO A 131 17.16 -5.16 -2.87
CA PRO A 131 17.93 -4.20 -3.69
C PRO A 131 17.19 -3.73 -4.97
N PHE A 132 16.12 -4.41 -5.35
CA PHE A 132 15.40 -4.19 -6.60
C PHE A 132 14.01 -3.56 -6.40
N VAL A 133 13.66 -3.19 -5.17
CA VAL A 133 12.36 -2.59 -4.85
C VAL A 133 12.51 -1.18 -4.29
N ASP A 134 11.49 -0.38 -4.53
CA ASP A 134 11.30 0.95 -3.94
C ASP A 134 10.36 0.88 -2.71
N MET A 135 9.58 -0.21 -2.58
CA MET A 135 8.64 -0.42 -1.48
C MET A 135 8.45 -1.91 -1.14
N VAL A 136 8.22 -2.19 0.14
CA VAL A 136 7.78 -3.50 0.63
C VAL A 136 6.46 -3.32 1.36
N LEU A 137 5.40 -3.97 0.87
CA LEU A 137 4.08 -3.99 1.49
C LEU A 137 3.91 -5.24 2.37
N VAL A 138 3.65 -5.04 3.65
CA VAL A 138 3.32 -6.11 4.59
C VAL A 138 1.79 -6.16 4.77
N MET A 139 1.18 -7.27 4.34
CA MET A 139 -0.23 -7.49 4.61
C MET A 139 -0.46 -7.81 6.08
N SER A 140 -1.26 -7.00 6.75
CA SER A 140 -1.68 -7.23 8.15
C SER A 140 -3.10 -7.82 8.28
N VAL A 141 -3.65 -8.26 7.17
CA VAL A 141 -4.85 -9.11 7.05
C VAL A 141 -4.65 -10.10 5.90
N ASN A 142 -5.49 -11.12 5.77
CA ASN A 142 -5.54 -11.90 4.54
C ASN A 142 -6.17 -11.04 3.44
N PRO A 143 -5.50 -10.82 2.28
CA PRO A 143 -6.01 -9.96 1.23
C PRO A 143 -7.34 -10.45 0.65
N GLY A 144 -8.13 -9.52 0.06
CA GLY A 144 -9.37 -9.82 -0.63
C GLY A 144 -10.59 -9.02 -0.14
N PHE A 145 -10.62 -8.55 1.10
CA PHE A 145 -11.76 -7.81 1.65
C PHE A 145 -11.31 -6.69 2.58
N GLY A 146 -12.03 -5.57 2.56
CA GLY A 146 -11.86 -4.47 3.53
C GLY A 146 -12.48 -4.78 4.90
N GLY A 147 -12.18 -3.94 5.90
CA GLY A 147 -12.81 -3.99 7.23
C GLY A 147 -12.39 -5.15 8.13
N GLN A 148 -11.29 -5.82 7.84
CA GLN A 148 -10.76 -6.92 8.64
C GLN A 148 -9.98 -6.43 9.87
N THR A 149 -9.85 -7.32 10.86
CA THR A 149 -9.07 -7.05 12.08
C THR A 149 -7.57 -7.16 11.82
N PHE A 150 -6.83 -6.17 12.27
CA PHE A 150 -5.36 -6.10 12.18
C PHE A 150 -4.68 -7.29 12.88
N ILE A 151 -3.78 -7.96 12.18
CA ILE A 151 -2.97 -9.06 12.70
C ILE A 151 -1.67 -8.49 13.30
N GLY A 152 -1.65 -8.28 14.61
CA GLY A 152 -0.57 -7.59 15.31
C GLY A 152 0.82 -8.23 15.15
N THR A 153 0.90 -9.55 14.97
CA THR A 153 2.18 -10.27 14.75
C THR A 153 2.88 -9.88 13.45
N MET A 154 2.18 -9.26 12.50
CA MET A 154 2.81 -8.75 11.27
C MET A 154 3.81 -7.62 11.52
N MET A 155 3.74 -6.96 12.68
CA MET A 155 4.75 -5.98 13.10
C MET A 155 6.14 -6.58 13.28
N GLU A 156 6.27 -7.88 13.50
CA GLU A 156 7.55 -8.57 13.55
C GLU A 156 8.25 -8.52 12.18
N LYS A 157 7.50 -8.69 11.08
CA LYS A 157 8.01 -8.55 9.70
C LYS A 157 8.43 -7.11 9.41
N VAL A 158 7.61 -6.13 9.80
CA VAL A 158 7.96 -4.70 9.65
C VAL A 158 9.28 -4.40 10.35
N THR A 159 9.44 -4.85 11.60
CA THR A 159 10.67 -4.66 12.37
C THR A 159 11.88 -5.36 11.72
N ALA A 160 11.71 -6.57 11.19
CA ALA A 160 12.76 -7.29 10.47
C ALA A 160 13.18 -6.53 9.21
N LEU A 161 12.22 -6.04 8.41
CA LEU A 161 12.48 -5.25 7.21
C LEU A 161 13.19 -3.93 7.51
N ALA A 162 12.76 -3.20 8.56
CA ALA A 162 13.42 -1.96 8.99
C ALA A 162 14.89 -2.19 9.40
N ARG A 163 15.14 -3.29 10.13
CA ARG A 163 16.50 -3.72 10.50
C ARG A 163 17.34 -4.08 9.26
N TRP A 164 16.79 -4.83 8.31
CA TRP A 164 17.53 -5.19 7.08
C TRP A 164 17.80 -3.97 6.22
N ARG A 165 16.82 -3.07 6.06
CA ARG A 165 16.99 -1.80 5.35
C ARG A 165 18.18 -1.03 5.89
N ALA A 166 18.26 -0.86 7.22
CA ALA A 166 19.37 -0.17 7.86
C ALA A 166 20.70 -0.91 7.70
N ALA A 167 20.73 -2.23 7.94
CA ALA A 167 21.94 -3.04 7.88
C ALA A 167 22.55 -3.15 6.46
N LEU A 168 21.68 -3.10 5.42
CA LEU A 168 22.10 -3.20 4.02
C LEU A 168 22.27 -1.84 3.34
N GLY A 169 22.01 -0.73 4.03
CA GLY A 169 22.06 0.63 3.47
C GLY A 169 21.07 0.87 2.33
N LEU A 170 19.88 0.23 2.39
CA LEU A 170 18.83 0.34 1.40
C LEU A 170 17.85 1.44 1.78
N SER A 171 17.04 1.92 0.81
CA SER A 171 16.14 3.07 0.97
C SER A 171 14.68 2.79 0.60
N PHE A 172 14.27 1.50 0.48
CA PHE A 172 12.89 1.15 0.18
C PHE A 172 11.95 1.60 1.31
N LEU A 173 10.71 1.96 0.96
CA LEU A 173 9.65 2.24 1.92
C LEU A 173 9.05 0.95 2.47
N ILE A 174 8.58 0.98 3.71
CA ILE A 174 7.83 -0.12 4.33
C ILE A 174 6.39 0.35 4.48
N GLU A 175 5.51 -0.32 3.80
CA GLU A 175 4.07 -0.10 3.81
C GLU A 175 3.37 -1.22 4.58
N ILE A 176 2.26 -0.88 5.23
CA ILE A 176 1.39 -1.87 5.90
C ILE A 176 -0.05 -1.65 5.47
N ASP A 177 -0.73 -2.74 5.08
CA ASP A 177 -2.12 -2.74 4.69
C ASP A 177 -2.93 -3.81 5.42
N GLY A 178 -4.10 -3.39 5.91
CA GLY A 178 -5.10 -4.25 6.52
C GLY A 178 -5.41 -3.90 7.99
N GLY A 179 -6.60 -3.37 8.24
CA GLY A 179 -7.10 -3.09 9.59
C GLY A 179 -6.34 -1.98 10.32
N VAL A 180 -5.61 -1.14 9.59
CA VAL A 180 -4.90 0.02 10.16
C VAL A 180 -5.91 1.15 10.45
N GLY A 181 -5.73 1.80 11.59
CA GLY A 181 -6.57 2.91 12.05
C GLY A 181 -6.02 3.57 13.30
N ARG A 182 -6.82 4.42 13.98
CA ARG A 182 -6.39 5.19 15.17
C ARG A 182 -5.72 4.36 16.26
N GLN A 183 -6.18 3.11 16.46
CA GLN A 183 -5.72 2.26 17.58
C GLN A 183 -4.28 1.74 17.38
N ASN A 184 -3.83 1.60 16.13
CA ASN A 184 -2.57 0.92 15.80
C ASN A 184 -1.62 1.74 14.92
N ALA A 185 -2.05 2.91 14.40
CA ALA A 185 -1.22 3.79 13.55
C ALA A 185 0.11 4.18 14.24
N ALA A 186 0.07 4.59 15.51
CA ALA A 186 1.27 4.92 16.28
C ALA A 186 2.22 3.72 16.45
N MET A 187 1.68 2.52 16.64
CA MET A 187 2.47 1.29 16.74
C MET A 187 3.13 0.96 15.39
N ALA A 188 2.39 1.08 14.30
CA ALA A 188 2.90 0.83 12.96
C ALA A 188 4.02 1.83 12.60
N ALA A 189 3.80 3.12 12.83
CA ALA A 189 4.80 4.15 12.64
C ALA A 189 6.09 3.87 13.44
N ARG A 190 6.00 3.71 14.76
CA ARG A 190 7.17 3.39 15.60
C ARG A 190 7.85 2.08 15.22
N GLY A 191 7.10 1.10 14.72
CA GLY A 191 7.62 -0.19 14.29
C GLY A 191 8.46 -0.16 13.02
N GLY A 192 8.37 0.91 12.24
CA GLY A 192 9.17 1.09 11.03
C GLY A 192 8.38 1.29 9.75
N CYS A 193 7.03 1.35 9.78
CA CYS A 193 6.22 1.66 8.60
C CYS A 193 6.43 3.12 8.17
N ASP A 194 6.63 3.32 6.89
CA ASP A 194 6.73 4.63 6.25
C ASP A 194 5.41 5.04 5.59
N VAL A 195 4.55 4.05 5.24
CA VAL A 195 3.24 4.26 4.62
C VAL A 195 2.19 3.42 5.34
N LEU A 196 1.05 4.03 5.67
CA LEU A 196 -0.09 3.40 6.33
C LEU A 196 -1.29 3.38 5.38
N VAL A 197 -1.72 2.17 4.98
CA VAL A 197 -2.93 2.01 4.16
C VAL A 197 -4.14 1.86 5.07
N MET A 198 -5.18 2.67 4.83
CA MET A 198 -6.39 2.73 5.65
C MET A 198 -7.64 2.80 4.79
N GLY A 199 -8.49 1.78 4.85
CA GLY A 199 -9.76 1.75 4.13
C GLY A 199 -10.94 2.19 5.02
N SER A 200 -11.62 1.21 5.62
CA SER A 200 -12.83 1.42 6.43
C SER A 200 -12.63 2.34 7.65
N ALA A 201 -11.41 2.41 8.18
CA ALA A 201 -11.07 3.33 9.27
C ALA A 201 -11.21 4.81 8.87
N VAL A 202 -11.13 5.13 7.58
CA VAL A 202 -11.29 6.47 7.01
C VAL A 202 -12.67 6.62 6.39
N PHE A 203 -12.97 5.88 5.32
CA PHE A 203 -14.21 6.02 4.56
C PHE A 203 -15.47 5.52 5.29
N GLY A 204 -15.32 4.72 6.35
CA GLY A 204 -16.41 4.30 7.22
C GLY A 204 -16.82 5.33 8.28
N THR A 205 -16.22 6.52 8.28
CA THR A 205 -16.52 7.59 9.25
C THR A 205 -17.37 8.70 8.60
N PRO A 206 -18.11 9.48 9.40
CA PRO A 206 -18.90 10.60 8.88
C PRO A 206 -18.02 11.74 8.29
N ASP A 207 -16.78 11.86 8.75
CA ASP A 207 -15.83 12.90 8.31
C ASP A 207 -14.45 12.25 8.07
N PRO A 208 -14.17 11.80 6.82
CA PRO A 208 -12.90 11.20 6.45
C PRO A 208 -11.70 12.12 6.65
N ALA A 209 -11.82 13.41 6.31
CA ALA A 209 -10.75 14.39 6.47
C ALA A 209 -10.37 14.59 7.94
N SER A 210 -11.36 14.76 8.82
CA SER A 210 -11.12 14.86 10.27
C SER A 210 -10.44 13.62 10.81
N THR A 211 -10.84 12.43 10.32
CA THR A 211 -10.22 11.17 10.70
C THR A 211 -8.75 11.10 10.31
N LEU A 212 -8.41 11.54 9.09
CA LEU A 212 -7.02 11.58 8.64
C LEU A 212 -6.18 12.57 9.46
N ARG A 213 -6.71 13.77 9.76
CA ARG A 213 -6.04 14.74 10.65
C ARG A 213 -5.72 14.16 12.03
N GLU A 214 -6.68 13.46 12.63
CA GLU A 214 -6.47 12.79 13.92
C GLU A 214 -5.37 11.72 13.84
N ILE A 215 -5.40 10.88 12.80
CA ILE A 215 -4.38 9.83 12.60
C ILE A 215 -3.02 10.47 12.34
N ARG A 216 -2.95 11.55 11.56
CA ARG A 216 -1.72 12.29 11.31
C ARG A 216 -1.10 12.79 12.61
N ASN A 217 -1.87 13.41 13.49
CA ASN A 217 -1.38 13.86 14.80
C ASN A 217 -0.85 12.68 15.64
N ILE A 218 -1.57 11.55 15.67
CA ILE A 218 -1.14 10.32 16.38
C ILE A 218 0.22 9.83 15.86
N VAL A 219 0.43 9.87 14.56
CA VAL A 219 1.65 9.38 13.92
C VAL A 219 2.82 10.36 14.13
N GLU A 220 2.59 11.66 13.97
CA GLU A 220 3.61 12.69 14.20
C GLU A 220 4.12 12.67 15.65
N GLU A 221 3.21 12.56 16.63
CA GLU A 221 3.62 12.37 18.03
C GLU A 221 4.40 11.06 18.27
N ALA A 222 4.12 10.03 17.48
CA ALA A 222 4.84 8.76 17.58
C ALA A 222 6.25 8.85 16.99
N ASP A 223 6.43 9.57 15.88
CA ASP A 223 7.71 9.78 15.21
C ASP A 223 8.65 10.68 16.02
N GLU A 224 8.12 11.71 16.72
CA GLU A 224 8.90 12.59 17.60
C GLU A 224 9.49 11.87 18.83
N ARG A 225 8.88 10.74 19.24
CA ARG A 225 9.27 9.97 20.43
C ARG A 225 10.15 8.75 20.09
N ALA A 226 10.45 8.50 18.83
CA ALA A 226 11.23 7.36 18.34
C ALA A 226 12.71 7.72 18.13
#